data_5f099efceb9a6f98dc7e43cfe3f291d3
#
_entry.id   5f099efceb9a6f98dc7e43cfe3f291d3
#
_cell.length_a   1.000
_cell.length_b   1.000
_cell.length_c   1.000
_cell.angle_alpha   90.00
_cell.angle_beta   90.00
_cell.angle_gamma   90.00
#
_symmetry.space_group_name_H-M   'P 1'
#
loop_
_entity.id
_entity.type
_entity.pdbx_description
1 polymer ?
#
loop_
_entity_poly.entity_id
_entity_poly.type
_entity_poly.pdbx_seq_one_letter_code
_entity_poly.pdbx_strand_id
1 'polypeptide(L)'
;MEKKLLATALAAAMGFGVSQGALATDGYFAHGYGMKAKGMGGAAIAVAQDAFGGANNPATMAFVGNQFAIGVDWFSPHRKIERSGSPAFADLNGSADSGSTNFFIPEGAVNYMLRPDLAIGLTVYGNGGMNTDFPGGQITSPSGTGTCNFFQTGGMAPARSNYNLLCGNGTLGVDMAQVVVAPTLSWKFTEGHSVGIAPLFAYQYFKAEGLQAFGGLSTTLNPTTGANGSLTNNGRDSSTGWGARIGYYGTLTKQIQIGATYQTKISMGNFDKYKGLFAESGGFDIPSNWGVGVAIRPDEAWLIALDYERINYSDVASVNNRSHLILGCPPFGTNPGNCLGGPNGAGFGWQSINVFKLGVQYAVNANWTVRAGYNYSENPIESQDVTFNMIAPGVIKNHVTLGATWTDKTNEITGAFMYAFENSVTGPSLFNNFIPGANMQEKIQMYEYSFGLQYARKF
;
A
#
# COMPACT_ATOMS: atom_id res chain seq x y z
N MET A 1 -32.16 9.62 19.78
CA MET A 1 -30.74 9.43 20.20
C MET A 1 -29.93 8.76 19.07
N GLU A 2 -30.46 7.78 18.40
CA GLU A 2 -29.79 7.01 17.31
C GLU A 2 -29.36 7.87 16.09
N LYS A 3 -30.23 8.77 15.58
CA LYS A 3 -29.91 9.66 14.44
C LYS A 3 -28.75 10.64 14.76
N LYS A 4 -28.59 11.06 16.01
CA LYS A 4 -27.47 11.90 16.43
C LYS A 4 -26.16 11.11 16.53
N LEU A 5 -26.22 9.85 17.01
CA LEU A 5 -25.06 8.93 17.06
C LEU A 5 -24.57 8.60 15.65
N LEU A 6 -25.48 8.33 14.70
CA LEU A 6 -25.14 8.10 13.29
C LEU A 6 -24.47 9.32 12.66
N ALA A 7 -25.02 10.52 12.89
CA ALA A 7 -24.44 11.78 12.39
C ALA A 7 -23.07 12.07 13.02
N THR A 8 -22.88 11.76 14.32
CA THR A 8 -21.60 11.95 15.00
C THR A 8 -20.56 10.92 14.54
N ALA A 9 -20.95 9.67 14.31
CA ALA A 9 -20.07 8.64 13.74
C ALA A 9 -19.64 8.97 12.29
N LEU A 10 -20.58 9.48 11.47
CA LEU A 10 -20.25 9.98 10.13
C LEU A 10 -19.33 11.21 10.18
N ALA A 11 -19.59 12.15 11.08
CA ALA A 11 -18.76 13.35 11.25
C ALA A 11 -17.37 13.01 11.81
N ALA A 12 -17.26 12.04 12.70
CA ALA A 12 -15.99 11.52 13.18
C ALA A 12 -15.21 10.82 12.05
N ALA A 13 -15.85 9.98 11.24
CA ALA A 13 -15.23 9.32 10.09
C ALA A 13 -14.76 10.33 9.02
N MET A 14 -15.47 11.44 8.84
CA MET A 14 -15.08 12.51 7.89
C MET A 14 -14.10 13.54 8.49
N GLY A 15 -13.99 13.64 9.81
CA GLY A 15 -13.14 14.61 10.52
C GLY A 15 -11.69 14.14 10.72
N PHE A 16 -11.34 12.92 10.33
CA PHE A 16 -9.95 12.48 10.34
C PHE A 16 -9.20 13.22 9.22
N GLY A 17 -8.56 14.33 9.60
CA GLY A 17 -7.53 14.93 8.76
C GLY A 17 -6.57 13.82 8.29
N VAL A 18 -6.22 13.82 7.01
CA VAL A 18 -5.33 12.84 6.38
C VAL A 18 -4.02 12.81 7.18
N SER A 19 -3.97 11.96 8.20
CA SER A 19 -2.74 11.66 8.91
C SER A 19 -1.81 10.93 7.94
N GLN A 20 -0.52 11.16 8.08
CA GLN A 20 0.49 10.49 7.25
C GLN A 20 0.34 8.98 7.43
N GLY A 21 -0.28 8.31 6.47
CA GLY A 21 -0.52 6.89 6.49
C GLY A 21 0.34 6.21 5.43
N ALA A 22 1.36 5.46 5.85
CA ALA A 22 2.00 4.48 5.00
C ALA A 22 1.51 3.11 5.45
N LEU A 23 0.99 2.31 4.53
CA LEU A 23 0.72 0.91 4.69
C LEU A 23 1.48 0.21 3.58
N ALA A 24 2.28 -0.79 3.91
CA ALA A 24 2.97 -1.60 2.92
C ALA A 24 3.20 -2.98 3.53
N THR A 25 2.31 -3.92 3.27
CA THR A 25 2.40 -5.28 3.79
C THR A 25 2.25 -6.32 2.68
N ASP A 26 1.18 -6.26 1.88
CA ASP A 26 1.01 -7.07 0.67
C ASP A 26 1.38 -6.19 -0.56
N GLY A 27 2.69 -5.94 -0.76
CA GLY A 27 3.20 -4.84 -1.58
C GLY A 27 2.93 -3.51 -0.88
N TYR A 28 2.09 -2.64 -1.45
CA TYR A 28 1.66 -1.41 -0.77
C TYR A 28 0.20 -1.47 -0.24
N PHE A 29 -0.47 -2.62 -0.32
CA PHE A 29 -1.79 -2.84 0.29
C PHE A 29 -1.67 -3.25 1.75
N ALA A 30 -2.69 -2.91 2.55
CA ALA A 30 -2.82 -3.44 3.91
C ALA A 30 -3.17 -4.93 3.89
N HIS A 31 -2.66 -5.70 4.86
CA HIS A 31 -2.96 -7.13 4.97
C HIS A 31 -4.41 -7.44 5.37
N GLY A 32 -5.18 -6.45 5.84
CA GLY A 32 -6.60 -6.56 6.21
C GLY A 32 -7.14 -5.25 6.77
N TYR A 33 -8.46 -5.15 6.89
CA TYR A 33 -9.17 -3.96 7.36
C TYR A 33 -10.04 -4.30 8.57
N GLY A 34 -9.95 -3.47 9.63
CA GLY A 34 -10.51 -3.74 10.95
C GLY A 34 -9.62 -4.63 11.81
N MET A 35 -9.54 -4.32 13.11
CA MET A 35 -8.58 -4.99 14.02
C MET A 35 -8.88 -6.47 14.23
N LYS A 36 -10.13 -6.93 14.05
CA LYS A 36 -10.46 -8.35 14.08
C LYS A 36 -9.84 -9.11 12.92
N ALA A 37 -9.94 -8.56 11.68
CA ALA A 37 -9.31 -9.14 10.50
C ALA A 37 -7.78 -9.09 10.61
N LYS A 38 -7.22 -7.95 11.02
CA LYS A 38 -5.77 -7.79 11.23
C LYS A 38 -5.22 -8.81 12.23
N GLY A 39 -5.90 -9.08 13.33
CA GLY A 39 -5.52 -10.11 14.30
C GLY A 39 -5.62 -11.55 13.78
N MET A 40 -6.23 -11.77 12.62
CA MET A 40 -6.38 -13.05 11.92
C MET A 40 -5.53 -13.14 10.63
N GLY A 41 -4.42 -12.42 10.54
CA GLY A 41 -3.60 -12.38 9.34
C GLY A 41 -4.28 -11.73 8.13
N GLY A 42 -5.37 -10.99 8.35
CA GLY A 42 -6.21 -10.39 7.32
C GLY A 42 -7.29 -11.32 6.76
N ALA A 43 -7.42 -12.55 7.24
CA ALA A 43 -8.45 -13.49 6.79
C ALA A 43 -9.86 -13.03 7.22
N ALA A 44 -10.69 -12.59 6.25
CA ALA A 44 -11.99 -11.99 6.51
C ALA A 44 -13.02 -12.17 5.37
N ILE A 45 -12.64 -12.78 4.24
CA ILE A 45 -13.50 -12.87 3.05
C ILE A 45 -14.75 -13.74 3.34
N ALA A 46 -14.59 -14.80 4.11
CA ALA A 46 -15.69 -15.69 4.52
C ALA A 46 -16.14 -15.48 5.98
N VAL A 47 -15.79 -14.34 6.61
CA VAL A 47 -16.05 -14.11 8.03
C VAL A 47 -16.89 -12.84 8.24
N ALA A 48 -18.14 -13.00 8.65
CA ALA A 48 -19.01 -11.89 9.04
C ALA A 48 -18.79 -11.57 10.53
N GLN A 49 -17.95 -10.55 10.85
CA GLN A 49 -17.54 -10.30 12.23
C GLN A 49 -17.72 -8.86 12.73
N ASP A 50 -17.68 -7.87 11.84
CA ASP A 50 -17.87 -6.47 12.18
C ASP A 50 -18.24 -5.60 10.96
N ALA A 51 -18.44 -4.30 11.19
CA ALA A 51 -18.85 -3.34 10.17
C ALA A 51 -17.77 -3.06 9.10
N PHE A 52 -16.53 -3.58 9.22
CA PHE A 52 -15.50 -3.44 8.19
C PHE A 52 -15.67 -4.39 6.99
N GLY A 53 -16.78 -5.14 6.93
CA GLY A 53 -17.14 -5.94 5.76
C GLY A 53 -17.10 -5.15 4.45
N GLY A 54 -17.50 -3.87 4.43
CA GLY A 54 -17.42 -3.03 3.23
C GLY A 54 -16.02 -2.92 2.63
N ALA A 55 -14.97 -3.06 3.44
CA ALA A 55 -13.58 -3.07 3.01
C ALA A 55 -13.06 -4.49 2.67
N ASN A 56 -13.53 -5.54 3.35
CA ASN A 56 -13.06 -6.92 3.14
C ASN A 56 -13.96 -7.69 2.15
N ASN A 57 -15.25 -7.86 2.48
CA ASN A 57 -16.27 -8.47 1.62
C ASN A 57 -17.63 -7.83 1.92
N PRO A 58 -18.19 -6.99 1.04
CA PRO A 58 -19.42 -6.26 1.29
C PRO A 58 -20.65 -7.14 1.59
N ALA A 59 -20.65 -8.39 1.12
CA ALA A 59 -21.75 -9.32 1.37
C ALA A 59 -21.88 -9.73 2.85
N THR A 60 -20.79 -9.69 3.62
CA THR A 60 -20.81 -10.06 5.04
C THR A 60 -21.64 -9.11 5.91
N MET A 61 -21.83 -7.87 5.47
CA MET A 61 -22.49 -6.82 6.25
C MET A 61 -23.96 -7.13 6.55
N ALA A 62 -24.64 -7.93 5.72
CA ALA A 62 -26.00 -8.38 5.98
C ALA A 62 -26.14 -9.29 7.22
N PHE A 63 -25.02 -9.78 7.79
CA PHE A 63 -25.00 -10.68 8.95
C PHE A 63 -24.43 -10.04 10.23
N VAL A 64 -23.96 -8.80 10.16
CA VAL A 64 -23.28 -8.12 11.28
C VAL A 64 -24.27 -7.48 12.27
N GLY A 65 -25.45 -7.09 11.79
CA GLY A 65 -26.40 -6.32 12.61
C GLY A 65 -26.04 -4.84 12.67
N ASN A 66 -26.72 -4.08 13.52
CA ASN A 66 -26.44 -2.67 13.71
C ASN A 66 -25.18 -2.49 14.55
N GLN A 67 -24.15 -1.89 13.96
CA GLN A 67 -22.87 -1.69 14.63
C GLN A 67 -22.15 -0.49 14.04
N PHE A 68 -21.43 0.27 14.87
CA PHE A 68 -20.34 1.12 14.42
C PHE A 68 -19.03 0.67 15.03
N ALA A 69 -17.93 0.98 14.35
CA ALA A 69 -16.57 0.71 14.81
C ALA A 69 -15.64 1.85 14.39
N ILE A 70 -14.71 2.20 15.26
CA ILE A 70 -13.62 3.14 15.00
C ILE A 70 -12.33 2.51 15.50
N GLY A 71 -11.25 2.69 14.75
CA GLY A 71 -9.96 2.14 15.11
C GLY A 71 -8.81 3.04 14.66
N VAL A 72 -7.65 2.76 15.22
CA VAL A 72 -6.38 3.34 14.80
C VAL A 72 -5.30 2.27 14.87
N ASP A 73 -4.47 2.21 13.85
CA ASP A 73 -3.32 1.33 13.76
C ASP A 73 -2.03 2.17 13.82
N TRP A 74 -1.17 1.92 14.79
CA TRP A 74 0.20 2.42 14.79
C TRP A 74 1.06 1.43 14.01
N PHE A 75 1.51 1.87 12.84
CA PHE A 75 2.29 1.10 11.89
C PHE A 75 3.73 1.61 11.85
N SER A 76 4.69 0.70 12.00
CA SER A 76 6.11 1.04 12.07
C SER A 76 6.95 0.19 11.10
N PRO A 77 7.15 0.66 9.86
CA PRO A 77 7.99 0.01 8.87
C PRO A 77 9.43 0.52 8.98
N HIS A 78 10.39 -0.40 8.88
CA HIS A 78 11.83 -0.14 8.88
C HIS A 78 12.43 -0.54 7.54
N ARG A 79 13.01 0.42 6.81
CA ARG A 79 13.52 0.23 5.47
C ARG A 79 14.96 0.68 5.39
N LYS A 80 15.77 -0.12 4.68
CA LYS A 80 17.17 0.17 4.41
C LYS A 80 17.49 -0.05 2.94
N ILE A 81 18.34 0.79 2.40
CA ILE A 81 18.87 0.70 1.03
C ILE A 81 20.40 0.72 1.06
N GLU A 82 21.01 -0.01 0.11
CA GLU A 82 22.45 -0.13 0.01
C GLU A 82 22.88 -0.28 -1.44
N ARG A 83 24.01 0.32 -1.80
CA ARG A 83 24.75 0.06 -3.05
C ARG A 83 26.17 -0.29 -2.73
N SER A 84 26.71 -1.32 -3.40
CA SER A 84 28.09 -1.79 -3.27
C SER A 84 28.70 -2.16 -4.62
N GLY A 85 30.02 -2.34 -4.67
CA GLY A 85 30.73 -2.75 -5.89
C GLY A 85 30.98 -1.60 -6.87
N SER A 86 30.86 -0.35 -6.46
CA SER A 86 31.20 0.80 -7.30
C SER A 86 32.72 0.81 -7.61
N PRO A 87 33.11 1.04 -8.89
CA PRO A 87 34.51 1.32 -9.18
C PRO A 87 35.00 2.55 -8.40
N ALA A 88 36.27 2.55 -8.00
CA ALA A 88 36.85 3.62 -7.19
C ALA A 88 36.71 5.01 -7.82
N PHE A 89 36.76 5.10 -9.15
CA PHE A 89 36.62 6.38 -9.86
C PHE A 89 35.16 6.90 -9.87
N ALA A 90 34.17 6.03 -9.68
CA ALA A 90 32.75 6.39 -9.67
C ALA A 90 32.27 6.73 -8.26
N ASP A 91 32.77 6.04 -7.24
CA ASP A 91 32.51 6.22 -5.81
C ASP A 91 31.02 6.37 -5.46
N LEU A 92 30.21 5.40 -5.89
CA LEU A 92 28.75 5.39 -5.68
C LEU A 92 28.29 4.42 -4.58
N ASN A 93 29.21 3.85 -3.80
CA ASN A 93 28.86 2.97 -2.67
C ASN A 93 28.23 3.77 -1.54
N GLY A 94 27.24 3.16 -0.87
CA GLY A 94 26.62 3.77 0.28
C GLY A 94 25.42 2.99 0.81
N SER A 95 24.95 3.38 1.96
CA SER A 95 23.73 2.83 2.57
C SER A 95 22.97 3.90 3.35
N ALA A 96 21.67 3.73 3.48
CA ALA A 96 20.83 4.60 4.28
C ALA A 96 19.65 3.86 4.89
N ASP A 97 19.28 4.23 6.10
CA ASP A 97 18.05 3.82 6.77
C ASP A 97 17.00 4.93 6.63
N SER A 98 15.74 4.55 6.42
CA SER A 98 14.64 5.51 6.32
C SER A 98 14.25 6.06 7.69
N GLY A 99 14.13 7.38 7.80
CA GLY A 99 13.67 8.07 9.00
C GLY A 99 12.15 8.01 9.23
N SER A 100 11.37 7.67 8.19
CA SER A 100 9.91 7.58 8.28
C SER A 100 9.48 6.22 8.84
N THR A 101 9.32 6.12 10.16
CA THR A 101 9.08 4.83 10.84
C THR A 101 7.81 4.80 11.70
N ASN A 102 7.02 5.87 11.77
CA ASN A 102 5.85 5.92 12.64
C ASN A 102 4.64 6.53 11.92
N PHE A 103 3.58 5.73 11.79
CA PHE A 103 2.34 6.14 11.12
C PHE A 103 1.14 5.76 11.97
N PHE A 104 0.15 6.65 12.03
CA PHE A 104 -1.14 6.38 12.66
C PHE A 104 -2.21 6.37 11.58
N ILE A 105 -2.87 5.21 11.43
CA ILE A 105 -3.82 4.95 10.37
C ILE A 105 -5.21 4.79 10.98
N PRO A 106 -6.06 5.82 10.91
CA PRO A 106 -7.42 5.74 11.39
C PRO A 106 -8.29 4.94 10.43
N GLU A 107 -9.26 4.21 10.97
CA GLU A 107 -10.29 3.50 10.23
C GLU A 107 -11.63 3.62 10.93
N GLY A 108 -12.72 3.56 10.18
CA GLY A 108 -14.05 3.65 10.74
C GLY A 108 -15.09 2.97 9.87
N ALA A 109 -16.10 2.39 10.52
CA ALA A 109 -17.18 1.71 9.81
C ALA A 109 -18.50 1.80 10.58
N VAL A 110 -19.60 1.78 9.83
CA VAL A 110 -20.95 1.66 10.36
C VAL A 110 -21.75 0.71 9.50
N ASN A 111 -22.55 -0.13 10.12
CA ASN A 111 -23.53 -1.00 9.49
C ASN A 111 -24.92 -0.78 10.11
N TYR A 112 -25.93 -0.71 9.27
CA TYR A 112 -27.32 -0.55 9.69
C TYR A 112 -28.24 -1.48 8.90
N MET A 113 -29.03 -2.28 9.62
CA MET A 113 -30.02 -3.16 9.02
C MET A 113 -31.29 -2.36 8.70
N LEU A 114 -31.56 -2.13 7.42
CA LEU A 114 -32.82 -1.52 6.96
C LEU A 114 -33.99 -2.49 7.13
N ARG A 115 -33.72 -3.78 6.94
CA ARG A 115 -34.62 -4.92 7.11
C ARG A 115 -33.78 -6.13 7.57
N PRO A 116 -34.40 -7.21 8.04
CA PRO A 116 -33.65 -8.41 8.45
C PRO A 116 -32.77 -9.02 7.33
N ASP A 117 -33.08 -8.72 6.06
CA ASP A 117 -32.39 -9.22 4.88
C ASP A 117 -31.55 -8.16 4.16
N LEU A 118 -31.63 -6.86 4.56
CA LEU A 118 -31.00 -5.77 3.83
C LEU A 118 -30.22 -4.84 4.77
N ALA A 119 -28.93 -4.72 4.55
CA ALA A 119 -28.05 -3.80 5.26
C ALA A 119 -27.52 -2.69 4.36
N ILE A 120 -27.33 -1.52 4.93
CA ILE A 120 -26.52 -0.45 4.38
C ILE A 120 -25.36 -0.14 5.33
N GLY A 121 -24.25 0.30 4.80
CA GLY A 121 -23.11 0.67 5.62
C GLY A 121 -22.20 1.68 4.95
N LEU A 122 -21.23 2.12 5.72
CA LEU A 122 -20.14 2.96 5.26
C LEU A 122 -18.86 2.50 5.93
N THR A 123 -17.83 2.28 5.13
CA THR A 123 -16.48 1.97 5.65
C THR A 123 -15.49 2.99 5.10
N VAL A 124 -14.63 3.52 5.99
CA VAL A 124 -13.53 4.43 5.66
C VAL A 124 -12.24 3.79 6.16
N TYR A 125 -11.28 3.60 5.26
CA TYR A 125 -10.05 2.87 5.56
C TYR A 125 -8.88 3.36 4.72
N GLY A 126 -7.65 3.19 5.27
CA GLY A 126 -6.41 3.33 4.51
C GLY A 126 -6.22 2.10 3.62
N ASN A 127 -6.19 2.30 2.29
CA ASN A 127 -5.98 1.20 1.35
C ASN A 127 -4.52 0.76 1.34
N GLY A 128 -3.61 1.73 1.32
CA GLY A 128 -2.18 1.49 1.24
C GLY A 128 -1.39 2.79 1.16
N GLY A 129 -0.09 2.66 0.98
CA GLY A 129 0.80 3.79 0.81
C GLY A 129 2.26 3.37 0.66
N MET A 130 3.08 4.34 0.29
CA MET A 130 4.54 4.23 0.23
C MET A 130 5.11 5.46 0.90
N ASN A 131 6.00 5.27 1.87
CA ASN A 131 6.64 6.39 2.55
C ASN A 131 8.07 6.02 2.91
N THR A 132 9.02 6.82 2.43
CA THR A 132 10.43 6.69 2.74
C THR A 132 11.04 8.07 2.92
N ASP A 133 12.06 8.15 3.76
CA ASP A 133 12.80 9.37 4.06
C ASP A 133 14.25 9.00 4.36
N PHE A 134 15.04 8.79 3.29
CA PHE A 134 16.45 8.50 3.41
C PHE A 134 17.24 9.80 3.43
N PRO A 135 18.11 10.02 4.42
CA PRO A 135 18.94 11.22 4.46
C PRO A 135 19.83 11.32 3.21
N GLY A 136 20.15 12.53 2.80
CA GLY A 136 21.15 12.78 1.75
C GLY A 136 22.59 12.70 2.27
N GLY A 137 23.55 12.75 1.35
CA GLY A 137 24.96 12.85 1.69
C GLY A 137 25.73 11.53 1.77
N GLN A 138 25.15 10.42 1.27
CA GLN A 138 25.83 9.12 1.22
C GLN A 138 26.95 9.10 0.19
N ILE A 139 26.79 9.85 -0.91
CA ILE A 139 27.75 9.93 -1.99
C ILE A 139 28.47 11.26 -1.89
N THR A 140 29.79 11.22 -1.70
CA THR A 140 30.66 12.42 -1.70
C THR A 140 31.45 12.46 -3.01
N SER A 141 31.24 13.50 -3.82
CA SER A 141 32.08 13.72 -4.99
C SER A 141 33.16 14.72 -4.66
N PRO A 142 34.44 14.41 -4.95
CA PRO A 142 35.48 15.42 -4.95
C PRO A 142 35.14 16.55 -5.94
N SER A 143 35.50 17.77 -5.62
CA SER A 143 35.12 18.97 -6.36
C SER A 143 35.17 18.81 -7.89
N GLY A 144 34.03 18.89 -8.53
CA GLY A 144 33.87 19.10 -9.97
C GLY A 144 33.86 17.89 -10.89
N THR A 145 34.14 16.67 -10.43
CA THR A 145 34.39 15.52 -11.33
C THR A 145 33.67 14.22 -10.99
N GLY A 146 32.74 14.22 -10.06
CA GLY A 146 32.05 13.00 -9.60
C GLY A 146 30.96 12.53 -10.56
N THR A 147 30.72 11.20 -10.58
CA THR A 147 29.71 10.56 -11.40
C THR A 147 28.30 11.12 -11.21
N CYS A 148 27.90 11.42 -9.96
CA CYS A 148 26.61 12.05 -9.69
C CYS A 148 26.46 13.45 -10.27
N ASN A 149 27.55 14.21 -10.36
CA ASN A 149 27.55 15.53 -10.99
C ASN A 149 27.21 15.42 -12.49
N PHE A 150 27.75 14.43 -13.19
CA PHE A 150 27.42 14.15 -14.58
C PHE A 150 25.94 13.86 -14.79
N PHE A 151 25.33 13.02 -13.96
CA PHE A 151 23.91 12.68 -14.06
C PHE A 151 22.98 13.87 -13.83
N GLN A 152 23.34 14.80 -12.95
CA GLN A 152 22.48 15.97 -12.66
C GLN A 152 22.61 17.10 -13.69
N THR A 153 23.79 17.31 -14.24
CA THR A 153 24.13 18.56 -14.95
C THR A 153 24.69 18.33 -16.33
N GLY A 154 24.89 17.08 -16.75
CA GLY A 154 25.66 16.77 -17.96
C GLY A 154 27.12 17.27 -17.89
N GLY A 155 27.63 17.48 -16.69
CA GLY A 155 29.00 18.01 -16.47
C GLY A 155 29.12 19.53 -16.53
N MET A 156 28.01 20.28 -16.64
CA MET A 156 28.04 21.73 -16.92
C MET A 156 27.79 22.66 -15.71
N ALA A 157 27.42 22.15 -14.53
CA ALA A 157 27.17 22.97 -13.36
C ALA A 157 28.27 22.81 -12.28
N PRO A 158 28.41 23.78 -11.35
CA PRO A 158 29.36 23.64 -10.25
C PRO A 158 29.03 22.40 -9.42
N ALA A 159 30.05 21.59 -9.14
CA ALA A 159 29.95 20.38 -8.39
C ALA A 159 29.30 20.63 -7.02
N ARG A 160 28.27 19.86 -6.70
CA ARG A 160 27.84 19.70 -5.32
C ARG A 160 28.64 18.54 -4.70
N SER A 161 29.00 18.69 -3.43
CA SER A 161 29.87 17.73 -2.76
C SER A 161 29.18 16.52 -2.19
N ASN A 162 27.82 16.56 -2.01
CA ASN A 162 27.08 15.52 -1.31
C ASN A 162 25.77 15.20 -2.02
N TYR A 163 25.56 13.92 -2.34
CA TYR A 163 24.38 13.40 -3.03
C TYR A 163 23.73 12.26 -2.23
N ASN A 164 22.45 12.00 -2.48
CA ASN A 164 21.80 10.78 -2.03
C ASN A 164 22.17 9.58 -2.93
N LEU A 165 21.73 8.37 -2.56
CA LEU A 165 22.07 7.13 -3.28
C LEU A 165 21.60 7.10 -4.74
N LEU A 166 20.59 7.88 -5.13
CA LEU A 166 20.16 8.02 -6.53
C LEU A 166 20.76 9.27 -7.20
N CYS A 167 21.89 9.76 -6.71
CA CYS A 167 22.58 10.95 -7.24
C CYS A 167 21.72 12.23 -7.21
N GLY A 168 20.66 12.27 -6.42
CA GLY A 168 19.86 13.47 -6.19
C GLY A 168 20.39 14.32 -5.05
N ASN A 169 19.77 15.46 -4.83
CA ASN A 169 20.14 16.43 -3.79
C ASN A 169 19.22 16.32 -2.58
N GLY A 170 19.82 16.29 -1.38
CA GLY A 170 19.07 16.23 -0.14
C GLY A 170 18.43 14.87 0.10
N THR A 171 17.33 14.85 0.82
CA THR A 171 16.53 13.66 1.13
C THR A 171 16.13 12.91 -0.13
N LEU A 172 16.19 11.58 -0.07
CA LEU A 172 15.66 10.69 -1.08
C LEU A 172 14.42 10.00 -0.50
N GLY A 173 13.27 10.14 -1.14
CA GLY A 173 12.08 9.47 -0.64
C GLY A 173 10.80 9.83 -1.36
N VAL A 174 9.75 9.13 -0.94
CA VAL A 174 8.37 9.36 -1.38
C VAL A 174 7.44 9.40 -0.16
N ASP A 175 6.31 10.06 -0.34
CA ASP A 175 5.23 10.10 0.64
C ASP A 175 3.89 9.96 -0.09
N MET A 176 3.28 8.78 -0.02
CA MET A 176 1.98 8.47 -0.62
C MET A 176 1.07 7.82 0.40
N ALA A 177 -0.17 8.26 0.45
CA ALA A 177 -1.24 7.55 1.15
C ALA A 177 -2.52 7.53 0.34
N GLN A 178 -3.29 6.46 0.51
CA GLN A 178 -4.56 6.22 -0.16
C GLN A 178 -5.63 5.95 0.88
N VAL A 179 -6.72 6.71 0.83
CA VAL A 179 -7.90 6.53 1.69
C VAL A 179 -9.09 6.20 0.79
N VAL A 180 -9.87 5.21 1.20
CA VAL A 180 -11.07 4.77 0.48
C VAL A 180 -12.29 4.92 1.37
N VAL A 181 -13.36 5.46 0.78
CA VAL A 181 -14.70 5.56 1.34
C VAL A 181 -15.60 4.61 0.55
N ALA A 182 -16.19 3.62 1.25
CA ALA A 182 -16.96 2.54 0.66
C ALA A 182 -18.40 2.50 1.24
N PRO A 183 -19.35 3.31 0.72
CA PRO A 183 -20.76 3.08 1.00
C PRO A 183 -21.15 1.69 0.48
N THR A 184 -21.88 0.93 1.29
CA THR A 184 -22.12 -0.50 1.03
C THR A 184 -23.60 -0.81 1.10
N LEU A 185 -24.09 -1.63 0.18
CA LEU A 185 -25.37 -2.27 0.21
C LEU A 185 -25.15 -3.80 0.23
N SER A 186 -25.76 -4.50 1.18
CA SER A 186 -25.66 -5.95 1.34
C SER A 186 -27.04 -6.58 1.49
N TRP A 187 -27.35 -7.59 0.67
CA TRP A 187 -28.66 -8.22 0.62
C TRP A 187 -28.57 -9.73 0.76
N LYS A 188 -29.30 -10.27 1.76
CA LYS A 188 -29.55 -11.69 1.89
C LYS A 188 -30.67 -12.08 0.93
N PHE A 189 -30.34 -12.72 -0.17
CA PHE A 189 -31.34 -13.16 -1.14
C PHE A 189 -31.97 -14.51 -0.77
N THR A 190 -31.33 -15.24 0.14
CA THR A 190 -31.88 -16.42 0.81
C THR A 190 -31.22 -16.60 2.17
N GLU A 191 -31.76 -17.48 3.02
CA GLU A 191 -31.19 -17.79 4.31
C GLU A 191 -29.74 -18.27 4.17
N GLY A 192 -28.83 -17.66 4.92
CA GLY A 192 -27.39 -17.98 4.90
C GLY A 192 -26.62 -17.45 3.71
N HIS A 193 -27.23 -16.83 2.69
CA HIS A 193 -26.53 -16.35 1.50
C HIS A 193 -26.82 -14.89 1.20
N SER A 194 -25.78 -14.15 0.85
CA SER A 194 -25.87 -12.72 0.53
C SER A 194 -24.96 -12.33 -0.62
N VAL A 195 -25.32 -11.22 -1.24
CA VAL A 195 -24.46 -10.45 -2.16
C VAL A 195 -24.32 -9.04 -1.62
N GLY A 196 -23.21 -8.40 -1.94
CA GLY A 196 -22.97 -7.01 -1.55
C GLY A 196 -22.27 -6.23 -2.64
N ILE A 197 -22.50 -4.93 -2.66
CA ILE A 197 -21.84 -3.98 -3.54
C ILE A 197 -21.41 -2.76 -2.76
N ALA A 198 -20.23 -2.26 -3.05
CA ALA A 198 -19.69 -1.02 -2.52
C ALA A 198 -19.06 -0.21 -3.66
N PRO A 199 -19.68 0.88 -4.11
CA PRO A 199 -18.95 1.93 -4.81
C PRO A 199 -17.78 2.39 -3.96
N LEU A 200 -16.62 2.61 -4.58
CA LEU A 200 -15.39 3.02 -3.90
C LEU A 200 -15.01 4.42 -4.37
N PHE A 201 -14.88 5.33 -3.42
CA PHE A 201 -14.35 6.68 -3.66
C PHE A 201 -13.00 6.77 -3.00
N ALA A 202 -11.96 7.01 -3.79
CA ALA A 202 -10.60 7.09 -3.28
C ALA A 202 -10.06 8.53 -3.35
N TYR A 203 -9.30 8.89 -2.33
CA TYR A 203 -8.43 10.05 -2.30
C TYR A 203 -7.01 9.55 -2.08
N GLN A 204 -6.06 10.09 -2.84
CA GLN A 204 -4.64 9.85 -2.63
C GLN A 204 -3.85 11.14 -2.71
N TYR A 205 -2.71 11.17 -2.01
CA TYR A 205 -1.70 12.20 -2.20
C TYR A 205 -0.34 11.56 -2.47
N PHE A 206 0.54 12.33 -3.11
CA PHE A 206 1.89 11.90 -3.43
C PHE A 206 2.89 13.06 -3.33
N LYS A 207 4.11 12.74 -2.90
CA LYS A 207 5.30 13.60 -2.93
C LYS A 207 6.52 12.74 -3.24
N ALA A 208 7.45 13.24 -4.06
CA ALA A 208 8.77 12.65 -4.29
C ALA A 208 9.86 13.68 -4.13
N GLU A 209 10.99 13.27 -3.53
CA GLU A 209 12.16 14.11 -3.26
C GLU A 209 13.43 13.37 -3.68
N GLY A 210 14.44 14.15 -4.13
CA GLY A 210 15.77 13.64 -4.36
C GLY A 210 16.01 12.90 -5.68
N LEU A 211 15.17 13.07 -6.70
CA LEU A 211 15.26 12.36 -7.98
C LEU A 211 15.89 13.19 -9.12
N GLN A 212 16.62 14.25 -8.81
CA GLN A 212 17.12 15.20 -9.83
C GLN A 212 18.00 14.56 -10.89
N ALA A 213 18.72 13.48 -10.57
CA ALA A 213 19.57 12.76 -11.53
C ALA A 213 18.80 12.20 -12.75
N PHE A 214 17.50 11.98 -12.60
CA PHE A 214 16.65 11.49 -13.68
C PHE A 214 15.98 12.61 -14.49
N GLY A 215 16.33 13.87 -14.23
CA GLY A 215 15.73 15.03 -14.88
C GLY A 215 15.86 15.01 -16.40
N GLY A 216 17.03 14.59 -16.92
CA GLY A 216 17.28 14.44 -18.34
C GLY A 216 16.50 13.30 -19.04
N LEU A 217 15.88 12.43 -18.26
CA LEU A 217 15.15 11.25 -18.73
C LEU A 217 13.64 11.38 -18.52
N SER A 218 13.13 12.59 -18.37
CA SER A 218 11.71 12.88 -18.17
C SER A 218 11.12 13.63 -19.36
N THR A 219 9.86 13.32 -19.68
CA THR A 219 9.10 14.00 -20.74
C THR A 219 8.84 15.48 -20.47
N THR A 220 9.01 15.93 -19.22
CA THR A 220 8.78 17.32 -18.81
C THR A 220 10.06 18.15 -18.73
N LEU A 221 11.20 17.61 -19.21
CA LEU A 221 12.44 18.38 -19.34
C LEU A 221 12.23 19.56 -20.29
N ASN A 222 12.52 20.76 -19.81
CA ASN A 222 12.59 21.93 -20.68
C ASN A 222 13.97 21.94 -21.39
N PRO A 223 14.03 21.72 -22.70
CA PRO A 223 15.30 21.62 -23.43
C PRO A 223 16.08 22.92 -23.47
N THR A 224 15.43 24.07 -23.25
CA THR A 224 16.05 25.40 -23.31
C THR A 224 16.70 25.76 -21.96
N THR A 225 16.05 25.43 -20.85
CA THR A 225 16.51 25.82 -19.51
C THR A 225 17.15 24.68 -18.74
N GLY A 226 17.01 23.43 -19.20
CA GLY A 226 17.40 22.22 -18.47
C GLY A 226 16.55 21.95 -17.21
N ALA A 227 15.52 22.75 -16.97
CA ALA A 227 14.67 22.59 -15.81
C ALA A 227 13.65 21.48 -16.01
N ASN A 228 13.44 20.66 -15.00
CA ASN A 228 12.37 19.67 -14.95
C ASN A 228 11.42 19.99 -13.79
N GLY A 229 10.30 20.64 -14.15
CA GLY A 229 9.34 21.14 -13.17
C GLY A 229 8.37 20.10 -12.60
N SER A 230 8.34 18.87 -13.14
CA SER A 230 7.26 17.90 -12.79
C SER A 230 7.80 16.50 -12.48
N LEU A 231 9.03 16.39 -11.97
CA LEU A 231 9.67 15.13 -11.61
C LEU A 231 9.78 14.94 -10.10
N THR A 232 10.33 15.91 -9.39
CA THR A 232 10.71 15.77 -7.98
C THR A 232 10.68 17.12 -7.26
N ASN A 233 10.59 17.12 -5.93
CA ASN A 233 10.63 18.29 -5.06
C ASN A 233 9.51 19.32 -5.30
N ASN A 234 8.34 18.87 -5.77
CA ASN A 234 7.18 19.73 -6.09
C ASN A 234 6.15 19.83 -4.95
N GLY A 235 6.54 19.35 -3.75
CA GLY A 235 5.61 19.25 -2.63
C GLY A 235 4.52 18.20 -2.87
N ARG A 236 3.52 18.15 -2.01
CA ARG A 236 2.39 17.22 -2.17
C ARG A 236 1.51 17.62 -3.34
N ASP A 237 1.08 16.60 -4.09
CA ASP A 237 -0.02 16.64 -5.03
C ASP A 237 -1.10 15.66 -4.59
N SER A 238 -2.32 15.77 -5.12
CA SER A 238 -3.41 14.88 -4.74
C SER A 238 -4.30 14.58 -5.93
N SER A 239 -4.91 13.41 -5.90
CA SER A 239 -5.93 13.02 -6.87
C SER A 239 -7.06 12.25 -6.20
N THR A 240 -8.19 12.17 -6.90
CA THR A 240 -9.36 11.40 -6.51
C THR A 240 -9.71 10.40 -7.59
N GLY A 241 -10.40 9.33 -7.21
CA GLY A 241 -10.81 8.32 -8.16
C GLY A 241 -12.00 7.52 -7.66
N TRP A 242 -12.46 6.61 -8.50
CA TRP A 242 -13.59 5.77 -8.17
C TRP A 242 -13.45 4.37 -8.78
N GLY A 243 -14.08 3.41 -8.12
CA GLY A 243 -14.17 2.01 -8.52
C GLY A 243 -15.37 1.36 -7.85
N ALA A 244 -15.38 0.05 -7.80
CA ALA A 244 -16.42 -0.71 -7.12
C ALA A 244 -15.87 -2.00 -6.54
N ARG A 245 -16.47 -2.46 -5.44
CA ARG A 245 -16.26 -3.81 -4.89
C ARG A 245 -17.58 -4.54 -4.86
N ILE A 246 -17.57 -5.79 -5.29
CA ILE A 246 -18.68 -6.71 -5.16
C ILE A 246 -18.25 -7.90 -4.30
N GLY A 247 -19.22 -8.52 -3.64
CA GLY A 247 -18.93 -9.68 -2.81
C GLY A 247 -20.10 -10.66 -2.78
N TYR A 248 -19.74 -11.89 -2.46
CA TYR A 248 -20.63 -12.98 -2.12
C TYR A 248 -20.22 -13.60 -0.79
N TYR A 249 -21.19 -13.96 0.02
CA TYR A 249 -21.03 -14.72 1.26
C TYR A 249 -22.11 -15.80 1.34
N GLY A 250 -21.73 -17.01 1.75
CA GLY A 250 -22.64 -18.13 1.85
C GLY A 250 -22.32 -19.09 2.99
N THR A 251 -23.33 -19.52 3.71
CA THR A 251 -23.28 -20.56 4.73
C THR A 251 -23.68 -21.89 4.09
N LEU A 252 -22.71 -22.76 3.80
CA LEU A 252 -22.95 -24.07 3.19
C LEU A 252 -23.50 -25.06 4.21
N THR A 253 -22.96 -25.03 5.41
CA THR A 253 -23.42 -25.78 6.57
C THR A 253 -23.32 -24.93 7.82
N LYS A 254 -23.82 -25.37 8.96
CA LYS A 254 -23.63 -24.66 10.24
C LYS A 254 -22.15 -24.41 10.56
N GLN A 255 -21.25 -25.25 10.05
CA GLN A 255 -19.82 -25.21 10.31
C GLN A 255 -19.01 -24.54 9.20
N ILE A 256 -19.52 -24.46 7.95
CA ILE A 256 -18.73 -24.04 6.79
C ILE A 256 -19.36 -22.82 6.15
N GLN A 257 -18.59 -21.74 6.08
CA GLN A 257 -18.93 -20.53 5.34
C GLN A 257 -17.92 -20.33 4.19
N ILE A 258 -18.39 -19.75 3.11
CA ILE A 258 -17.56 -19.37 1.94
C ILE A 258 -17.78 -17.92 1.59
N GLY A 259 -16.79 -17.32 0.96
CA GLY A 259 -16.87 -15.95 0.49
C GLY A 259 -16.07 -15.74 -0.79
N ALA A 260 -16.47 -14.75 -1.56
CA ALA A 260 -15.72 -14.26 -2.71
C ALA A 260 -15.89 -12.74 -2.79
N THR A 261 -14.83 -12.06 -3.25
CA THR A 261 -14.85 -10.61 -3.43
C THR A 261 -14.03 -10.23 -4.67
N TYR A 262 -14.46 -9.18 -5.35
CA TYR A 262 -13.74 -8.58 -6.47
C TYR A 262 -13.81 -7.06 -6.36
N GLN A 263 -12.66 -6.41 -6.42
CA GLN A 263 -12.53 -4.96 -6.56
C GLN A 263 -12.02 -4.63 -7.94
N THR A 264 -12.73 -3.75 -8.64
CA THR A 264 -12.22 -3.19 -9.90
C THR A 264 -10.97 -2.36 -9.66
N LYS A 265 -10.19 -2.10 -10.68
CA LYS A 265 -9.22 -1.01 -10.64
C LYS A 265 -9.95 0.28 -10.23
N ILE A 266 -9.40 1.06 -9.29
CA ILE A 266 -9.90 2.40 -9.00
C ILE A 266 -9.16 3.36 -9.91
N SER A 267 -9.90 3.93 -10.87
CA SER A 267 -9.34 4.90 -11.80
C SER A 267 -9.16 6.24 -11.12
N MET A 268 -7.90 6.64 -10.97
CA MET A 268 -7.50 7.87 -10.29
C MET A 268 -7.23 9.00 -11.30
N GLY A 269 -7.38 10.24 -10.87
CA GLY A 269 -6.84 11.38 -11.61
C GLY A 269 -5.31 11.40 -11.56
N ASN A 270 -4.68 12.04 -12.54
CA ASN A 270 -3.23 12.15 -12.62
C ASN A 270 -2.67 13.11 -11.55
N PHE A 271 -1.41 12.87 -11.14
CA PHE A 271 -0.63 13.81 -10.35
C PHE A 271 0.05 14.84 -11.27
N ASP A 272 -0.53 16.04 -11.38
CA ASP A 272 -0.04 17.10 -12.29
C ASP A 272 1.37 17.56 -11.96
N LYS A 273 1.71 17.64 -10.66
CA LYS A 273 3.04 17.99 -10.19
C LYS A 273 4.09 16.91 -10.46
N TYR A 274 3.66 15.69 -10.80
CA TYR A 274 4.51 14.51 -11.03
C TYR A 274 4.25 13.87 -12.39
N LYS A 275 3.70 14.64 -13.35
CA LYS A 275 3.45 14.17 -14.72
C LYS A 275 4.72 13.80 -15.49
N GLY A 276 5.89 14.20 -15.02
CA GLY A 276 7.19 13.83 -15.55
C GLY A 276 7.85 12.68 -14.78
N LEU A 277 7.18 12.10 -13.78
CA LEU A 277 7.66 10.95 -13.01
C LEU A 277 6.88 9.68 -13.37
N PHE A 278 5.59 9.69 -13.14
CA PHE A 278 4.73 8.54 -13.35
C PHE A 278 4.34 8.37 -14.82
N ALA A 279 4.30 7.13 -15.30
CA ALA A 279 3.80 6.81 -16.64
C ALA A 279 2.44 7.46 -16.92
N GLU A 280 2.08 7.57 -18.20
CA GLU A 280 0.79 8.14 -18.62
C GLU A 280 0.57 9.58 -18.10
N SER A 281 1.66 10.37 -18.00
CA SER A 281 1.65 11.76 -17.56
C SER A 281 1.13 11.97 -16.14
N GLY A 282 1.59 11.14 -15.20
CA GLY A 282 1.24 11.25 -13.77
C GLY A 282 0.21 10.24 -13.28
N GLY A 283 -0.09 9.21 -14.08
CA GLY A 283 -1.08 8.18 -13.72
C GLY A 283 -0.61 7.28 -12.58
N PHE A 284 -1.45 7.09 -11.58
CA PHE A 284 -1.23 6.15 -10.49
C PHE A 284 -2.56 5.61 -9.95
N ASP A 285 -3.15 4.66 -10.70
CA ASP A 285 -4.38 3.98 -10.31
C ASP A 285 -4.16 3.03 -9.12
N ILE A 286 -5.24 2.66 -8.42
CA ILE A 286 -5.21 1.58 -7.43
C ILE A 286 -5.57 0.29 -8.17
N PRO A 287 -4.72 -0.75 -8.15
CA PRO A 287 -4.94 -1.97 -8.91
C PRO A 287 -6.19 -2.73 -8.49
N SER A 288 -6.72 -3.52 -9.42
CA SER A 288 -7.79 -4.46 -9.12
C SER A 288 -7.30 -5.57 -8.21
N ASN A 289 -8.21 -6.15 -7.43
CA ASN A 289 -7.93 -7.35 -6.65
C ASN A 289 -9.18 -8.24 -6.55
N TRP A 290 -8.97 -9.52 -6.30
CA TRP A 290 -10.03 -10.46 -6.04
C TRP A 290 -9.56 -11.52 -5.07
N GLY A 291 -10.51 -12.12 -4.36
CA GLY A 291 -10.19 -13.17 -3.42
C GLY A 291 -11.38 -14.11 -3.17
N VAL A 292 -11.03 -15.27 -2.65
CA VAL A 292 -11.96 -16.28 -2.17
C VAL A 292 -11.55 -16.72 -0.78
N GLY A 293 -12.53 -17.09 0.03
CA GLY A 293 -12.27 -17.51 1.40
C GLY A 293 -13.19 -18.65 1.84
N VAL A 294 -12.72 -19.40 2.81
CA VAL A 294 -13.49 -20.39 3.54
C VAL A 294 -13.29 -20.19 5.04
N ALA A 295 -14.38 -20.28 5.80
CA ALA A 295 -14.33 -20.26 7.25
C ALA A 295 -14.98 -21.54 7.79
N ILE A 296 -14.32 -22.15 8.78
CA ILE A 296 -14.74 -23.41 9.40
C ILE A 296 -14.93 -23.17 10.89
N ARG A 297 -16.09 -23.56 11.41
CA ARG A 297 -16.43 -23.54 12.84
C ARG A 297 -16.61 -24.98 13.33
N PRO A 298 -15.53 -25.63 13.81
CA PRO A 298 -15.66 -26.99 14.33
C PRO A 298 -16.66 -27.11 15.48
N ASP A 299 -16.70 -26.06 16.31
CA ASP A 299 -17.66 -25.86 17.40
C ASP A 299 -17.95 -24.36 17.61
N GLU A 300 -18.65 -24.00 18.69
CA GLU A 300 -19.01 -22.59 18.98
C GLU A 300 -17.82 -21.74 19.43
N ALA A 301 -16.73 -22.34 19.93
CA ALA A 301 -15.57 -21.63 20.44
C ALA A 301 -14.55 -21.32 19.32
N TRP A 302 -14.44 -22.18 18.32
CA TRP A 302 -13.40 -22.09 17.30
C TRP A 302 -13.92 -21.55 15.97
N LEU A 303 -13.10 -20.71 15.34
CA LEU A 303 -13.23 -20.30 13.95
C LEU A 303 -11.84 -20.38 13.30
N ILE A 304 -11.76 -21.05 12.16
CA ILE A 304 -10.55 -21.12 11.31
C ILE A 304 -10.95 -20.54 9.94
N ALA A 305 -10.21 -19.53 9.48
CA ALA A 305 -10.45 -18.89 8.20
C ALA A 305 -9.21 -19.00 7.30
N LEU A 306 -9.45 -19.30 6.03
CA LEU A 306 -8.44 -19.38 4.98
C LEU A 306 -8.89 -18.51 3.83
N ASP A 307 -8.06 -17.53 3.43
CA ASP A 307 -8.33 -16.71 2.27
C ASP A 307 -7.17 -16.82 1.26
N TYR A 308 -7.52 -16.77 0.00
CA TYR A 308 -6.62 -16.53 -1.12
C TYR A 308 -7.02 -15.21 -1.77
N GLU A 309 -6.05 -14.35 -2.03
CA GLU A 309 -6.24 -13.06 -2.71
C GLU A 309 -5.22 -12.90 -3.83
N ARG A 310 -5.65 -12.30 -4.93
CA ARG A 310 -4.78 -11.86 -6.04
C ARG A 310 -4.83 -10.34 -6.13
N ILE A 311 -3.67 -9.68 -6.06
CA ILE A 311 -3.53 -8.24 -6.29
C ILE A 311 -2.86 -8.03 -7.64
N ASN A 312 -3.55 -7.33 -8.54
CA ASN A 312 -3.12 -7.17 -9.93
C ASN A 312 -2.30 -5.88 -10.11
N TYR A 313 -1.12 -5.80 -9.52
CA TYR A 313 -0.21 -4.64 -9.69
C TYR A 313 0.12 -4.36 -11.16
N SER A 314 0.06 -5.36 -12.02
CA SER A 314 0.24 -5.22 -13.47
C SER A 314 -0.83 -4.41 -14.19
N ASP A 315 -1.94 -4.07 -13.53
CA ASP A 315 -2.99 -3.21 -14.11
C ASP A 315 -2.59 -1.73 -14.18
N VAL A 316 -1.48 -1.34 -13.51
CA VAL A 316 -1.07 0.06 -13.33
C VAL A 316 0.31 0.28 -13.93
N ALA A 317 0.39 1.05 -15.01
CA ALA A 317 1.63 1.26 -15.76
C ALA A 317 2.78 1.79 -14.90
N SER A 318 2.55 2.80 -14.05
CA SER A 318 3.57 3.37 -13.15
C SER A 318 4.10 2.38 -12.12
N VAL A 319 3.33 1.33 -11.79
CA VAL A 319 3.72 0.29 -10.85
C VAL A 319 4.41 -0.88 -11.59
N ASN A 320 3.84 -1.33 -12.72
CA ASN A 320 4.29 -2.54 -13.43
C ASN A 320 5.39 -2.31 -14.45
N ASN A 321 5.44 -1.14 -15.12
CA ASN A 321 6.45 -0.91 -16.15
C ASN A 321 7.86 -1.12 -15.58
N ARG A 322 8.70 -1.83 -16.34
CA ARG A 322 10.07 -2.16 -15.91
C ARG A 322 10.93 -0.92 -15.81
N SER A 323 11.77 -0.84 -14.80
CA SER A 323 12.69 0.29 -14.59
C SER A 323 13.69 0.46 -15.73
N HIS A 324 14.15 -0.65 -16.33
CA HIS A 324 15.11 -0.61 -17.45
C HIS A 324 14.54 -0.01 -18.75
N LEU A 325 13.21 0.18 -18.88
CA LEU A 325 12.64 0.89 -20.03
C LEU A 325 13.19 2.30 -20.18
N ILE A 326 13.66 2.91 -19.10
CA ILE A 326 14.31 4.22 -19.11
C ILE A 326 15.53 4.27 -20.03
N LEU A 327 16.21 3.14 -20.29
CA LEU A 327 17.35 3.05 -21.22
C LEU A 327 16.93 3.28 -22.68
N GLY A 328 15.65 3.13 -22.99
CA GLY A 328 15.08 3.48 -24.29
C GLY A 328 14.80 4.99 -24.45
N CYS A 329 14.84 5.76 -23.37
CA CYS A 329 14.64 7.21 -23.39
C CYS A 329 15.87 7.94 -24.00
N PRO A 330 15.71 8.97 -24.85
CA PRO A 330 16.82 9.82 -25.27
C PRO A 330 17.51 10.50 -24.06
N PRO A 331 18.85 10.68 -24.06
CA PRO A 331 19.77 10.41 -25.17
C PRO A 331 20.30 8.97 -25.25
N PHE A 332 19.95 8.09 -24.32
CA PHE A 332 20.46 6.71 -24.30
C PHE A 332 19.79 5.78 -25.32
N GLY A 333 18.52 6.04 -25.61
CA GLY A 333 17.72 5.33 -26.61
C GLY A 333 17.05 6.30 -27.59
N THR A 334 16.06 5.79 -28.33
CA THR A 334 15.37 6.56 -29.37
C THR A 334 13.86 6.64 -29.18
N ASN A 335 13.32 6.11 -28.07
CA ASN A 335 11.90 6.09 -27.79
C ASN A 335 11.51 7.07 -26.67
N PRO A 336 11.00 8.28 -26.99
CA PRO A 336 10.55 9.22 -25.97
C PRO A 336 9.41 8.69 -25.09
N GLY A 337 8.64 7.72 -25.58
CA GLY A 337 7.56 7.09 -24.79
C GLY A 337 8.04 6.30 -23.58
N ASN A 338 9.32 5.92 -23.54
CA ASN A 338 9.95 5.20 -22.42
C ASN A 338 10.53 6.14 -21.34
N CYS A 339 10.56 7.45 -21.62
CA CYS A 339 10.98 8.43 -20.60
C CYS A 339 9.99 8.45 -19.43
N LEU A 340 10.47 8.84 -18.26
CA LEU A 340 9.58 9.09 -17.10
C LEU A 340 8.48 10.08 -17.49
N GLY A 341 7.25 9.80 -17.11
CA GLY A 341 6.08 10.55 -17.55
C GLY A 341 5.51 10.16 -18.91
N GLY A 342 6.24 9.39 -19.70
CA GLY A 342 5.79 8.92 -21.02
C GLY A 342 4.68 7.87 -20.96
N PRO A 343 4.02 7.57 -22.09
CA PRO A 343 2.94 6.57 -22.12
C PRO A 343 3.40 5.16 -21.72
N ASN A 344 4.65 4.80 -22.00
CA ASN A 344 5.30 3.57 -21.53
C ASN A 344 6.44 3.89 -20.55
N GLY A 345 6.32 4.99 -19.83
CA GLY A 345 7.37 5.48 -18.93
C GLY A 345 7.79 4.43 -17.92
N ALA A 346 9.10 4.38 -17.65
CA ALA A 346 9.65 3.44 -16.67
C ALA A 346 8.98 3.62 -15.29
N GLY A 347 8.72 2.50 -14.62
CA GLY A 347 8.05 2.41 -13.33
C GLY A 347 8.81 1.51 -12.37
N PHE A 348 8.10 0.99 -11.36
CA PHE A 348 8.69 0.16 -10.31
C PHE A 348 8.96 -1.29 -10.71
N GLY A 349 8.38 -1.79 -11.83
CA GLY A 349 8.54 -3.16 -12.30
C GLY A 349 7.82 -4.21 -11.47
N TRP A 350 6.83 -3.84 -10.67
CA TRP A 350 6.11 -4.76 -9.77
C TRP A 350 5.23 -5.73 -10.54
N GLN A 351 5.34 -6.99 -10.15
CA GLN A 351 4.47 -8.05 -10.64
C GLN A 351 3.21 -8.16 -9.80
N SER A 352 2.14 -8.66 -10.40
CA SER A 352 0.95 -9.05 -9.64
C SER A 352 1.27 -10.21 -8.69
N ILE A 353 0.72 -10.18 -7.48
CA ILE A 353 1.07 -11.13 -6.41
C ILE A 353 -0.13 -11.96 -5.94
N ASN A 354 0.19 -13.15 -5.44
CA ASN A 354 -0.73 -14.00 -4.70
C ASN A 354 -0.51 -13.85 -3.20
N VAL A 355 -1.61 -13.80 -2.46
CA VAL A 355 -1.61 -13.65 -0.99
C VAL A 355 -2.42 -14.80 -0.39
N PHE A 356 -1.87 -15.45 0.63
CA PHE A 356 -2.52 -16.52 1.38
C PHE A 356 -2.63 -16.12 2.83
N LYS A 357 -3.83 -16.21 3.40
CA LYS A 357 -4.13 -15.78 4.76
C LYS A 357 -4.73 -16.94 5.55
N LEU A 358 -4.20 -17.16 6.74
CA LEU A 358 -4.74 -18.11 7.72
C LEU A 358 -5.05 -17.34 9.00
N GLY A 359 -6.27 -17.45 9.47
CA GLY A 359 -6.72 -16.88 10.74
C GLY A 359 -7.35 -17.93 11.63
N VAL A 360 -7.05 -17.88 12.92
CA VAL A 360 -7.68 -18.70 13.93
C VAL A 360 -8.22 -17.81 15.03
N GLN A 361 -9.46 -18.05 15.43
CA GLN A 361 -10.10 -17.37 16.55
C GLN A 361 -10.58 -18.39 17.56
N TYR A 362 -10.45 -18.08 18.84
CA TYR A 362 -10.92 -18.87 19.95
C TYR A 362 -11.68 -18.02 20.97
N ALA A 363 -12.93 -18.36 21.24
CA ALA A 363 -13.73 -17.76 22.31
C ALA A 363 -13.33 -18.39 23.64
N VAL A 364 -12.53 -17.68 24.42
CA VAL A 364 -12.04 -18.14 25.73
C VAL A 364 -13.20 -18.24 26.74
N ASN A 365 -14.11 -17.28 26.66
CA ASN A 365 -15.35 -17.22 27.44
C ASN A 365 -16.32 -16.21 26.79
N ALA A 366 -17.44 -15.93 27.45
CA ALA A 366 -18.46 -15.02 26.93
C ALA A 366 -17.97 -13.58 26.68
N ASN A 367 -16.87 -13.17 27.30
CA ASN A 367 -16.34 -11.81 27.22
C ASN A 367 -15.03 -11.70 26.44
N TRP A 368 -14.27 -12.79 26.31
CA TRP A 368 -12.95 -12.75 25.72
C TRP A 368 -12.82 -13.67 24.51
N THR A 369 -12.34 -13.10 23.42
CA THR A 369 -11.98 -13.81 22.20
C THR A 369 -10.55 -13.48 21.86
N VAL A 370 -9.73 -14.50 21.59
CA VAL A 370 -8.34 -14.35 21.13
C VAL A 370 -8.20 -14.80 19.70
N ARG A 371 -7.20 -14.24 19.01
CA ARG A 371 -6.93 -14.52 17.58
C ARG A 371 -5.45 -14.68 17.36
N ALA A 372 -5.12 -15.49 16.36
CA ALA A 372 -3.79 -15.58 15.77
C ALA A 372 -3.95 -15.71 14.26
N GLY A 373 -2.96 -15.22 13.52
CA GLY A 373 -3.00 -15.31 12.07
C GLY A 373 -1.61 -15.34 11.45
N TYR A 374 -1.59 -15.82 10.22
CA TYR A 374 -0.44 -15.81 9.34
C TYR A 374 -0.85 -15.31 7.97
N ASN A 375 -0.05 -14.40 7.40
CA ASN A 375 -0.21 -13.91 6.03
C ASN A 375 1.09 -14.16 5.28
N TYR A 376 0.97 -14.73 4.11
CA TYR A 376 2.05 -14.88 3.15
C TYR A 376 1.67 -14.17 1.87
N SER A 377 2.50 -13.22 1.43
CA SER A 377 2.39 -12.58 0.13
C SER A 377 3.65 -12.85 -0.70
N GLU A 378 3.48 -12.97 -2.01
CA GLU A 378 4.62 -12.93 -2.92
C GLU A 378 5.24 -11.53 -2.91
N ASN A 379 6.56 -11.46 -3.13
CA ASN A 379 7.24 -10.18 -3.32
C ASN A 379 7.01 -9.69 -4.75
N PRO A 380 6.47 -8.47 -4.97
CA PRO A 380 6.23 -7.95 -6.32
C PRO A 380 7.51 -7.51 -7.06
N ILE A 381 8.62 -7.27 -6.34
CA ILE A 381 9.82 -6.63 -6.86
C ILE A 381 10.81 -7.67 -7.34
N GLU A 382 11.17 -7.62 -8.63
CA GLU A 382 12.24 -8.45 -9.19
C GLU A 382 13.62 -7.78 -9.02
N SER A 383 14.68 -8.59 -9.00
CA SER A 383 16.05 -8.11 -8.75
C SER A 383 16.52 -7.05 -9.75
N GLN A 384 16.08 -7.11 -11.00
CA GLN A 384 16.46 -6.15 -12.04
C GLN A 384 15.83 -4.75 -11.87
N ASP A 385 14.81 -4.62 -11.01
CA ASP A 385 14.09 -3.36 -10.79
C ASP A 385 14.43 -2.68 -9.46
N VAL A 386 15.47 -3.15 -8.74
CA VAL A 386 15.84 -2.69 -7.40
C VAL A 386 16.13 -1.19 -7.34
N THR A 387 16.76 -0.60 -8.38
CA THR A 387 17.15 0.82 -8.37
C THR A 387 15.96 1.76 -8.10
N PHE A 388 14.86 1.61 -8.83
CA PHE A 388 13.67 2.46 -8.62
C PHE A 388 12.93 2.10 -7.34
N ASN A 389 13.07 0.87 -6.89
CA ASN A 389 12.46 0.39 -5.64
C ASN A 389 13.24 0.82 -4.38
N MET A 390 14.38 1.51 -4.50
CA MET A 390 15.02 2.16 -3.36
C MET A 390 14.08 3.15 -2.65
N ILE A 391 13.21 3.85 -3.41
CA ILE A 391 12.25 4.79 -2.82
C ILE A 391 10.95 4.12 -2.35
N ALA A 392 10.68 2.87 -2.74
CA ALA A 392 9.46 2.13 -2.40
C ALA A 392 9.75 0.64 -2.16
N PRO A 393 10.53 0.25 -1.14
CA PRO A 393 10.99 -1.13 -0.93
C PRO A 393 9.90 -2.03 -0.33
N GLY A 394 8.82 -2.29 -1.04
CA GLY A 394 7.69 -3.15 -0.63
C GLY A 394 8.00 -4.64 -0.77
N VAL A 395 9.00 -5.16 -0.05
CA VAL A 395 9.54 -6.52 -0.22
C VAL A 395 9.01 -7.56 0.77
N ILE A 396 8.15 -7.19 1.70
CA ILE A 396 7.65 -8.08 2.75
C ILE A 396 6.90 -9.28 2.17
N LYS A 397 7.03 -10.44 2.85
CA LYS A 397 6.38 -11.70 2.44
C LYS A 397 5.60 -12.38 3.56
N ASN A 398 6.11 -12.36 4.78
CA ASN A 398 5.60 -13.19 5.87
C ASN A 398 5.19 -12.32 7.06
N HIS A 399 3.96 -12.49 7.52
CA HIS A 399 3.43 -11.78 8.69
C HIS A 399 2.86 -12.78 9.69
N VAL A 400 3.10 -12.54 10.96
CA VAL A 400 2.38 -13.18 12.06
C VAL A 400 1.57 -12.14 12.80
N THR A 401 0.36 -12.51 13.21
CA THR A 401 -0.54 -11.59 13.89
C THR A 401 -1.14 -12.21 15.14
N LEU A 402 -1.45 -11.36 16.09
CA LEU A 402 -2.20 -11.71 17.31
C LEU A 402 -3.31 -10.69 17.50
N GLY A 403 -4.42 -11.12 18.10
CA GLY A 403 -5.53 -10.23 18.42
C GLY A 403 -6.28 -10.70 19.66
N ALA A 404 -6.89 -9.73 20.35
CA ALA A 404 -7.79 -10.00 21.45
C ALA A 404 -8.96 -9.02 21.43
N THR A 405 -10.15 -9.51 21.70
CA THR A 405 -11.37 -8.70 21.87
C THR A 405 -11.97 -8.95 23.23
N TRP A 406 -12.20 -7.87 23.96
CA TRP A 406 -13.11 -7.88 25.10
C TRP A 406 -14.48 -7.38 24.66
N THR A 407 -15.53 -8.10 25.07
CA THR A 407 -16.91 -7.79 24.72
C THR A 407 -17.76 -7.75 25.98
N ASP A 408 -18.55 -6.71 26.12
CA ASP A 408 -19.70 -6.71 27.02
C ASP A 408 -21.02 -6.89 26.21
N LYS A 409 -22.16 -6.58 26.79
CA LYS A 409 -23.45 -6.73 26.10
C LYS A 409 -23.52 -6.01 24.75
N THR A 410 -22.90 -4.86 24.61
CA THR A 410 -23.01 -3.98 23.43
C THR A 410 -21.68 -3.44 22.94
N ASN A 411 -20.67 -3.36 23.80
CA ASN A 411 -19.39 -2.74 23.50
C ASN A 411 -18.32 -3.81 23.24
N GLU A 412 -17.42 -3.53 22.33
CA GLU A 412 -16.29 -4.38 22.02
C GLU A 412 -15.02 -3.50 21.95
N ILE A 413 -13.94 -3.96 22.59
CA ILE A 413 -12.61 -3.37 22.47
C ILE A 413 -11.70 -4.44 21.91
N THR A 414 -11.07 -4.17 20.76
CA THR A 414 -10.18 -5.10 20.08
C THR A 414 -8.79 -4.50 19.98
N GLY A 415 -7.78 -5.26 20.42
CA GLY A 415 -6.38 -5.01 20.12
C GLY A 415 -5.87 -6.01 19.08
N ALA A 416 -4.98 -5.54 18.19
CA ALA A 416 -4.30 -6.38 17.23
C ALA A 416 -2.81 -6.01 17.17
N PHE A 417 -1.95 -7.00 17.01
CA PHE A 417 -0.52 -6.84 16.81
C PHE A 417 -0.10 -7.61 15.56
N MET A 418 0.83 -7.06 14.79
CA MET A 418 1.43 -7.70 13.62
C MET A 418 2.94 -7.51 13.66
N TYR A 419 3.66 -8.56 13.27
CA TYR A 419 5.08 -8.52 12.94
C TYR A 419 5.30 -9.11 11.55
N ALA A 420 5.92 -8.33 10.67
CA ALA A 420 6.32 -8.75 9.34
C ALA A 420 7.83 -8.98 9.32
N PHE A 421 8.22 -10.20 8.97
CA PHE A 421 9.63 -10.62 8.98
C PHE A 421 10.43 -9.91 7.91
N GLU A 422 11.69 -9.59 8.26
CA GLU A 422 12.59 -8.97 7.31
C GLU A 422 12.71 -9.79 6.03
N ASN A 423 12.57 -9.08 4.90
CA ASN A 423 12.91 -9.60 3.60
C ASN A 423 13.76 -8.57 2.83
N SER A 424 14.49 -9.05 1.84
CA SER A 424 15.35 -8.21 1.01
C SER A 424 15.40 -8.71 -0.43
N VAL A 425 15.66 -7.77 -1.34
CA VAL A 425 15.98 -8.06 -2.75
C VAL A 425 17.30 -7.40 -3.09
N THR A 426 18.18 -8.14 -3.75
CA THR A 426 19.45 -7.65 -4.27
C THR A 426 19.47 -7.81 -5.78
N GLY A 427 19.95 -6.82 -6.49
CA GLY A 427 20.05 -6.87 -7.94
C GLY A 427 21.03 -5.85 -8.51
N PRO A 428 21.26 -5.91 -9.83
CA PRO A 428 22.21 -5.02 -10.51
C PRO A 428 21.69 -3.58 -10.47
N SER A 429 22.59 -2.64 -10.20
CA SER A 429 22.29 -1.21 -10.28
C SER A 429 21.99 -0.79 -11.72
N LEU A 430 20.96 0.02 -11.91
CA LEU A 430 20.69 0.64 -13.21
C LEU A 430 21.86 1.49 -13.69
N PHE A 431 22.64 2.10 -12.75
CA PHE A 431 23.81 2.91 -13.05
C PHE A 431 24.95 2.12 -13.75
N ASN A 432 24.94 0.78 -13.70
CA ASN A 432 25.91 -0.04 -14.44
C ASN A 432 25.82 0.18 -15.96
N ASN A 433 24.65 0.57 -16.48
CA ASN A 433 24.47 0.84 -17.91
C ASN A 433 25.10 2.17 -18.35
N PHE A 434 25.47 3.04 -17.41
CA PHE A 434 26.01 4.37 -17.70
C PHE A 434 27.49 4.51 -17.34
N ILE A 435 28.05 3.55 -16.60
CA ILE A 435 29.43 3.60 -16.08
C ILE A 435 30.20 2.42 -16.65
N PRO A 436 31.16 2.66 -17.57
CA PRO A 436 31.93 1.58 -18.19
C PRO A 436 32.65 0.69 -17.18
N GLY A 437 32.45 -0.62 -17.26
CA GLY A 437 33.07 -1.61 -16.38
C GLY A 437 32.48 -1.69 -14.96
N ALA A 438 31.42 -0.95 -14.66
CA ALA A 438 30.76 -1.07 -13.37
C ALA A 438 29.96 -2.38 -13.26
N ASN A 439 29.97 -2.96 -12.06
CA ASN A 439 29.17 -4.14 -11.69
C ASN A 439 28.63 -3.97 -10.27
N MET A 440 27.93 -2.86 -10.06
CA MET A 440 27.36 -2.50 -8.77
C MET A 440 26.12 -3.34 -8.49
N GLN A 441 25.94 -3.70 -7.23
CA GLN A 441 24.74 -4.33 -6.69
C GLN A 441 24.01 -3.36 -5.76
N GLU A 442 22.70 -3.39 -5.82
CA GLU A 442 21.82 -2.63 -4.94
C GLU A 442 20.96 -3.61 -4.13
N LYS A 443 20.77 -3.30 -2.86
CA LYS A 443 19.95 -4.08 -1.95
C LYS A 443 18.91 -3.16 -1.31
N ILE A 444 17.68 -3.63 -1.30
CA ILE A 444 16.58 -3.06 -0.54
C ILE A 444 16.11 -4.09 0.49
N GLN A 445 15.79 -3.64 1.69
CA GLN A 445 15.30 -4.51 2.76
C GLN A 445 14.28 -3.79 3.63
N MET A 446 13.39 -4.59 4.22
CA MET A 446 12.29 -4.08 5.04
C MET A 446 11.87 -5.11 6.08
N TYR A 447 11.49 -4.64 7.29
CA TYR A 447 10.69 -5.35 8.27
C TYR A 447 9.67 -4.38 8.87
N GLU A 448 8.60 -4.88 9.48
CA GLU A 448 7.53 -4.05 9.99
C GLU A 448 6.92 -4.63 11.25
N TYR A 449 6.31 -3.74 12.03
CA TYR A 449 5.36 -4.13 13.08
C TYR A 449 4.22 -3.11 13.18
N SER A 450 3.08 -3.56 13.66
CA SER A 450 1.97 -2.67 13.98
C SER A 450 1.25 -3.07 15.25
N PHE A 451 0.59 -2.09 15.86
CA PHE A 451 -0.31 -2.28 16.97
C PHE A 451 -1.55 -1.43 16.79
N GLY A 452 -2.71 -2.08 16.68
CA GLY A 452 -3.99 -1.43 16.46
C GLY A 452 -4.95 -1.57 17.63
N LEU A 453 -5.79 -0.56 17.80
CA LEU A 453 -6.91 -0.55 18.74
C LEU A 453 -8.20 -0.17 18.02
N GLN A 454 -9.29 -0.88 18.33
CA GLN A 454 -10.62 -0.63 17.79
C GLN A 454 -11.65 -0.66 18.92
N TYR A 455 -12.53 0.30 18.90
CA TYR A 455 -13.77 0.28 19.66
C TYR A 455 -14.95 0.06 18.73
N ALA A 456 -15.84 -0.86 19.08
CA ALA A 456 -17.09 -1.07 18.37
C ALA A 456 -18.27 -1.13 19.34
N ARG A 457 -19.45 -0.75 18.83
CA ARG A 457 -20.69 -0.81 19.61
C ARG A 457 -21.84 -1.30 18.75
N LYS A 458 -22.56 -2.29 19.27
CA LYS A 458 -23.87 -2.77 18.75
C LYS A 458 -25.00 -1.90 19.29
N PHE A 459 -26.01 -1.63 18.48
CA PHE A 459 -27.16 -0.77 18.85
C PHE A 459 -28.47 -1.21 18.16
#